data_4b2bad08154d86fb9653ef72bb4e4d53
#
_entry.id   4b2bad08154d86fb9653ef72bb4e4d53
#
_cell.length_a   1.000
_cell.length_b   1.000
_cell.length_c   1.000
_cell.angle_alpha   90.00
_cell.angle_beta   90.00
_cell.angle_gamma   90.00
#
_symmetry.space_group_name_H-M   'P 1'
#
loop_
_entity.id
_entity.type
_entity.pdbx_description
1 polymer ?
#
loop_
_entity_poly.entity_id
_entity_poly.type
_entity_poly.pdbx_seq_one_letter_code
_entity_poly.pdbx_strand_id
1 'polypeptide(L)'
;PEAEAATLASLSERLKLFPESFLVAEVEGELVGFVNGAVIDEPIIRDAHYHDAGLHNPEGAYQSVFGLDVDPAFRRQGIAEKLLMALIDASRKAARKGLTLCCKEEKIPYYEKFGLVNSGKSSSTHGNAVWYDMILHFEEERVEQMNPKIILASQSPRRSELLSLCIKNFAVQAADIDEKAIEERILAEAGQDPFVETATELVETLAREKAAVIHRENSEAMVIGSDTVVMLDEKILGKPVDEADAYAMLRALAGKTHSVLTGV
;
A
#
# COMPACT_ATOMS: atom_id res chain seq x y z
N PRO A 1 -19.37 19.50 -29.62
CA PRO A 1 -20.64 19.76 -30.30
C PRO A 1 -21.80 19.35 -29.39
N GLU A 2 -22.96 20.04 -29.50
CA GLU A 2 -24.13 19.77 -28.64
C GLU A 2 -24.59 18.29 -28.68
N ALA A 3 -24.41 17.61 -29.80
CA ALA A 3 -24.78 16.21 -29.96
C ALA A 3 -23.91 15.21 -29.16
N GLU A 4 -22.76 15.64 -28.67
CA GLU A 4 -21.83 14.81 -27.89
C GLU A 4 -21.90 15.15 -26.39
N ALA A 5 -22.52 16.26 -26.01
CA ALA A 5 -22.57 16.73 -24.64
C ALA A 5 -23.65 15.98 -23.83
N ALA A 6 -23.29 15.59 -22.60
CA ALA A 6 -24.27 15.04 -21.66
C ALA A 6 -25.29 16.14 -21.27
N THR A 7 -26.55 15.76 -21.16
CA THR A 7 -27.60 16.67 -20.66
C THR A 7 -27.48 16.87 -19.15
N LEU A 8 -28.06 17.98 -18.65
CA LEU A 8 -28.14 18.22 -17.20
C LEU A 8 -28.85 17.07 -16.46
N ALA A 9 -29.89 16.51 -17.07
CA ALA A 9 -30.61 15.38 -16.50
C ALA A 9 -29.71 14.14 -16.37
N SER A 10 -28.94 13.81 -17.42
CA SER A 10 -27.98 12.70 -17.42
C SER A 10 -26.86 12.90 -16.38
N LEU A 11 -26.30 14.10 -16.30
CA LEU A 11 -25.26 14.40 -15.29
C LEU A 11 -25.81 14.32 -13.87
N SER A 12 -27.05 14.80 -13.64
CA SER A 12 -27.70 14.74 -12.34
C SER A 12 -28.01 13.28 -11.91
N GLU A 13 -28.37 12.43 -12.86
CA GLU A 13 -28.59 11.00 -12.61
C GLU A 13 -27.28 10.28 -12.27
N ARG A 14 -26.21 10.49 -13.04
CA ARG A 14 -24.88 9.95 -12.78
C ARG A 14 -24.37 10.36 -11.41
N LEU A 15 -24.49 11.65 -11.05
CA LEU A 15 -24.07 12.17 -9.75
C LEU A 15 -24.83 11.52 -8.57
N LYS A 16 -26.08 11.07 -8.77
CA LYS A 16 -26.85 10.36 -7.75
C LYS A 16 -26.46 8.89 -7.63
N LEU A 17 -26.15 8.23 -8.75
CA LEU A 17 -25.91 6.80 -8.79
C LEU A 17 -24.45 6.41 -8.50
N PHE A 18 -23.50 7.22 -8.91
CA PHE A 18 -22.05 6.98 -8.73
C PHE A 18 -21.27 8.26 -8.46
N PRO A 19 -21.57 8.96 -7.33
CA PRO A 19 -20.92 10.22 -6.97
C PRO A 19 -19.40 10.06 -6.79
N GLU A 20 -18.92 8.89 -6.39
CA GLU A 20 -17.49 8.58 -6.23
C GLU A 20 -16.69 8.61 -7.54
N SER A 21 -17.35 8.43 -8.67
CA SER A 21 -16.76 8.52 -10.02
C SER A 21 -17.01 9.87 -10.68
N PHE A 22 -17.45 10.87 -9.91
CA PHE A 22 -17.74 12.22 -10.37
C PHE A 22 -16.85 13.21 -9.62
N LEU A 23 -15.70 13.55 -10.19
CA LEU A 23 -14.74 14.47 -9.59
C LEU A 23 -14.88 15.87 -10.20
N VAL A 24 -14.71 16.89 -9.36
CA VAL A 24 -14.80 18.29 -9.77
C VAL A 24 -13.50 19.03 -9.44
N ALA A 25 -13.19 20.04 -10.25
CA ALA A 25 -12.12 20.98 -10.00
C ALA A 25 -12.71 22.33 -9.59
N GLU A 26 -12.20 22.91 -8.53
CA GLU A 26 -12.58 24.19 -7.98
C GLU A 26 -11.37 25.12 -7.90
N VAL A 27 -11.52 26.36 -8.27
CA VAL A 27 -10.52 27.41 -8.14
C VAL A 27 -11.19 28.61 -7.48
N GLU A 28 -10.68 29.04 -6.32
CA GLU A 28 -11.21 30.17 -5.54
C GLU A 28 -12.72 30.10 -5.24
N GLY A 29 -13.25 28.87 -5.06
CA GLY A 29 -14.68 28.65 -4.80
C GLY A 29 -15.54 28.55 -6.05
N GLU A 30 -14.97 28.63 -7.26
CA GLU A 30 -15.65 28.49 -8.54
C GLU A 30 -15.41 27.10 -9.12
N LEU A 31 -16.50 26.42 -9.55
CA LEU A 31 -16.43 25.15 -10.26
C LEU A 31 -15.93 25.36 -11.69
N VAL A 32 -14.73 24.89 -12.00
CA VAL A 32 -14.05 25.17 -13.28
C VAL A 32 -13.88 23.94 -14.17
N GLY A 33 -14.23 22.76 -13.69
CA GLY A 33 -14.15 21.53 -14.49
C GLY A 33 -14.63 20.30 -13.74
N PHE A 34 -14.83 19.23 -14.50
CA PHE A 34 -15.20 17.93 -13.93
C PHE A 34 -14.73 16.77 -14.81
N VAL A 35 -14.67 15.58 -14.20
CA VAL A 35 -14.56 14.30 -14.89
C VAL A 35 -15.58 13.34 -14.29
N ASN A 36 -16.24 12.55 -15.16
CA ASN A 36 -17.18 11.53 -14.71
C ASN A 36 -17.19 10.31 -15.62
N GLY A 37 -17.64 9.18 -15.07
CA GLY A 37 -17.86 7.93 -15.80
C GLY A 37 -18.35 6.83 -14.89
N ALA A 38 -19.00 5.83 -15.45
CA ALA A 38 -19.43 4.66 -14.70
C ALA A 38 -18.29 3.66 -14.48
N VAL A 39 -18.42 2.82 -13.48
CA VAL A 39 -17.62 1.58 -13.38
C VAL A 39 -18.32 0.49 -14.18
N ILE A 40 -17.57 -0.24 -14.99
CA ILE A 40 -18.05 -1.24 -15.94
C ILE A 40 -17.21 -2.52 -15.88
N ASP A 41 -17.73 -3.63 -16.38
CA ASP A 41 -17.05 -4.94 -16.29
C ASP A 41 -15.93 -5.11 -17.32
N GLU A 42 -16.10 -4.54 -18.52
CA GLU A 42 -15.17 -4.66 -19.64
C GLU A 42 -14.59 -3.30 -20.03
N PRO A 43 -13.38 -3.22 -20.62
CA PRO A 43 -12.75 -1.96 -20.98
C PRO A 43 -13.32 -1.35 -22.29
N ILE A 44 -14.58 -1.60 -22.61
CA ILE A 44 -15.24 -1.16 -23.83
C ILE A 44 -16.47 -0.35 -23.47
N ILE A 45 -16.48 0.93 -23.86
CA ILE A 45 -17.62 1.81 -23.67
C ILE A 45 -18.57 1.63 -24.85
N ARG A 46 -19.81 1.23 -24.56
CA ARG A 46 -20.89 1.14 -25.56
C ARG A 46 -21.80 2.34 -25.47
N ASP A 47 -22.49 2.69 -26.55
CA ASP A 47 -23.40 3.82 -26.59
C ASP A 47 -24.47 3.78 -25.47
N ALA A 48 -24.93 2.59 -25.08
CA ALA A 48 -25.84 2.40 -23.97
C ALA A 48 -25.34 3.01 -22.65
N HIS A 49 -24.01 2.94 -22.38
CA HIS A 49 -23.43 3.45 -21.14
C HIS A 49 -23.55 4.99 -21.03
N TYR A 50 -23.63 5.70 -22.15
CA TYR A 50 -23.84 7.15 -22.15
C TYR A 50 -25.29 7.55 -21.83
N HIS A 51 -26.25 6.64 -22.06
CA HIS A 51 -27.69 6.91 -21.98
C HIS A 51 -28.37 6.26 -20.77
N ASP A 52 -27.77 5.24 -20.19
CA ASP A 52 -28.34 4.49 -19.05
C ASP A 52 -27.32 4.43 -17.90
N ALA A 53 -27.50 5.29 -16.92
CA ALA A 53 -26.65 5.34 -15.73
C ALA A 53 -26.82 4.08 -14.83
N GLY A 54 -27.92 3.32 -15.00
CA GLY A 54 -28.18 2.04 -14.32
C GLY A 54 -27.22 0.92 -14.74
N LEU A 55 -26.47 1.08 -15.83
CA LEU A 55 -25.43 0.15 -16.25
C LEU A 55 -24.12 0.29 -15.43
N HIS A 56 -24.08 1.23 -14.49
CA HIS A 56 -22.99 1.30 -13.51
C HIS A 56 -22.96 0.06 -12.64
N ASN A 57 -21.80 -0.61 -12.59
CA ASN A 57 -21.55 -1.73 -11.70
C ASN A 57 -20.46 -1.35 -10.68
N PRO A 58 -20.79 -1.06 -9.40
CA PRO A 58 -19.79 -0.66 -8.41
C PRO A 58 -18.69 -1.70 -8.18
N GLU A 59 -18.93 -2.98 -8.53
CA GLU A 59 -17.93 -4.06 -8.45
C GLU A 59 -17.23 -4.33 -9.79
N GLY A 60 -17.51 -3.53 -10.82
CA GLY A 60 -16.93 -3.69 -12.15
C GLY A 60 -15.40 -3.50 -12.17
N ALA A 61 -14.77 -4.05 -13.18
CA ALA A 61 -13.32 -4.11 -13.29
C ALA A 61 -12.67 -2.80 -13.81
N TYR A 62 -13.41 -1.98 -14.54
CA TYR A 62 -12.85 -0.81 -15.21
C TYR A 62 -13.62 0.47 -14.90
N GLN A 63 -12.89 1.54 -14.63
CA GLN A 63 -13.45 2.89 -14.58
C GLN A 63 -13.57 3.44 -16.00
N SER A 64 -14.77 3.82 -16.44
CA SER A 64 -14.92 4.56 -17.70
C SER A 64 -14.79 6.06 -17.50
N VAL A 65 -14.52 6.81 -18.58
CA VAL A 65 -14.60 8.27 -18.63
C VAL A 65 -15.60 8.66 -19.71
N PHE A 66 -16.73 9.20 -19.31
CA PHE A 66 -17.77 9.67 -20.22
C PHE A 66 -17.61 11.14 -20.59
N GLY A 67 -17.07 11.95 -19.67
CA GLY A 67 -16.83 13.37 -19.88
C GLY A 67 -15.65 13.84 -19.04
N LEU A 68 -14.83 14.68 -19.66
CA LEU A 68 -13.74 15.40 -19.05
C LEU A 68 -13.78 16.82 -19.62
N ASP A 69 -14.33 17.74 -18.86
CA ASP A 69 -14.55 19.11 -19.30
C ASP A 69 -13.92 20.13 -18.37
N VAL A 70 -13.43 21.22 -18.96
CA VAL A 70 -12.87 22.37 -18.26
C VAL A 70 -13.40 23.64 -18.89
N ASP A 71 -13.88 24.57 -18.08
CA ASP A 71 -14.34 25.88 -18.50
C ASP A 71 -13.33 26.52 -19.45
N PRO A 72 -13.76 27.07 -20.61
CA PRO A 72 -12.88 27.68 -21.57
C PRO A 72 -11.92 28.74 -20.98
N ALA A 73 -12.35 29.50 -19.97
CA ALA A 73 -11.54 30.52 -19.31
C ALA A 73 -10.36 29.91 -18.49
N PHE A 74 -10.49 28.64 -18.07
CA PHE A 74 -9.50 27.96 -17.24
C PHE A 74 -8.71 26.87 -17.98
N ARG A 75 -8.88 26.79 -19.32
CA ARG A 75 -8.12 25.82 -20.13
C ARG A 75 -6.63 26.14 -20.19
N ARG A 76 -5.82 25.12 -20.55
CA ARG A 76 -4.35 25.16 -20.66
C ARG A 76 -3.61 25.45 -19.33
N GLN A 77 -4.27 25.23 -18.20
CA GLN A 77 -3.71 25.36 -16.83
C GLN A 77 -3.49 24.00 -16.15
N GLY A 78 -3.55 22.89 -16.89
CA GLY A 78 -3.34 21.53 -16.35
C GLY A 78 -4.54 20.95 -15.59
N ILE A 79 -5.71 21.62 -15.56
CA ILE A 79 -6.88 21.16 -14.78
C ILE A 79 -7.41 19.81 -15.29
N ALA A 80 -7.55 19.62 -16.60
CA ALA A 80 -7.98 18.35 -17.18
C ALA A 80 -7.02 17.19 -16.83
N GLU A 81 -5.71 17.46 -16.84
CA GLU A 81 -4.69 16.52 -16.41
C GLU A 81 -4.88 16.11 -14.94
N LYS A 82 -5.02 17.08 -14.05
CA LYS A 82 -5.24 16.84 -12.62
C LYS A 82 -6.50 16.03 -12.36
N LEU A 83 -7.60 16.34 -13.05
CA LEU A 83 -8.86 15.60 -12.96
C LEU A 83 -8.70 14.15 -13.41
N LEU A 84 -8.06 13.93 -14.56
CA LEU A 84 -7.83 12.58 -15.08
C LEU A 84 -6.90 11.77 -14.15
N MET A 85 -5.81 12.36 -13.68
CA MET A 85 -4.90 11.72 -12.74
C MET A 85 -5.60 11.37 -11.42
N ALA A 86 -6.43 12.27 -10.89
CA ALA A 86 -7.19 12.00 -9.67
C ALA A 86 -8.17 10.83 -9.85
N LEU A 87 -8.82 10.71 -11.02
CA LEU A 87 -9.71 9.59 -11.33
C LEU A 87 -8.91 8.27 -11.50
N ILE A 88 -7.74 8.31 -12.12
CA ILE A 88 -6.82 7.16 -12.23
C ILE A 88 -6.42 6.68 -10.83
N ASP A 89 -6.01 7.59 -9.95
CA ASP A 89 -5.60 7.27 -8.58
C ASP A 89 -6.76 6.71 -7.73
N ALA A 90 -7.95 7.30 -7.86
CA ALA A 90 -9.16 6.80 -7.21
C ALA A 90 -9.50 5.37 -7.68
N SER A 91 -9.37 5.11 -9.00
CA SER A 91 -9.64 3.82 -9.61
C SER A 91 -8.62 2.75 -9.14
N ARG A 92 -7.34 3.10 -9.01
CA ARG A 92 -6.31 2.22 -8.43
C ARG A 92 -6.61 1.87 -6.97
N LYS A 93 -6.97 2.88 -6.15
CA LYS A 93 -7.35 2.68 -4.74
C LYS A 93 -8.59 1.79 -4.59
N ALA A 94 -9.51 1.85 -5.56
CA ALA A 94 -10.68 0.96 -5.62
C ALA A 94 -10.37 -0.42 -6.23
N ALA A 95 -9.08 -0.77 -6.42
CA ALA A 95 -8.61 -2.04 -6.98
C ALA A 95 -9.22 -2.38 -8.35
N ARG A 96 -9.48 -1.38 -9.19
CA ARG A 96 -9.92 -1.60 -10.59
C ARG A 96 -8.75 -2.15 -11.41
N LYS A 97 -9.08 -2.91 -12.46
CA LYS A 97 -8.08 -3.45 -13.42
C LYS A 97 -7.60 -2.39 -14.42
N GLY A 98 -8.29 -1.28 -14.53
CA GLY A 98 -7.92 -0.24 -15.47
C GLY A 98 -8.93 0.89 -15.58
N LEU A 99 -8.60 1.80 -16.51
CA LEU A 99 -9.45 2.91 -16.91
C LEU A 99 -9.62 2.90 -18.44
N THR A 100 -10.80 3.26 -18.93
CA THR A 100 -11.11 3.30 -20.34
C THR A 100 -11.86 4.57 -20.73
N LEU A 101 -11.61 5.06 -21.94
CA LEU A 101 -12.33 6.19 -22.53
C LEU A 101 -12.40 6.07 -24.05
N CYS A 102 -13.32 6.80 -24.66
CA CYS A 102 -13.33 7.01 -26.10
C CYS A 102 -12.87 8.43 -26.43
N CYS A 103 -12.01 8.58 -27.42
CA CYS A 103 -11.58 9.90 -27.87
C CYS A 103 -11.55 10.04 -29.40
N LYS A 104 -11.47 11.25 -29.88
CA LYS A 104 -11.22 11.56 -31.30
C LYS A 104 -9.73 11.36 -31.62
N GLU A 105 -9.43 11.08 -32.89
CA GLU A 105 -8.06 10.77 -33.35
C GLU A 105 -7.04 11.82 -32.92
N GLU A 106 -7.37 13.08 -32.99
CA GLU A 106 -6.48 14.19 -32.60
C GLU A 106 -6.19 14.27 -31.11
N LYS A 107 -6.93 13.50 -30.26
CA LYS A 107 -6.73 13.42 -28.81
C LYS A 107 -5.93 12.22 -28.38
N ILE A 108 -5.69 11.24 -29.24
CA ILE A 108 -4.90 10.05 -28.93
C ILE A 108 -3.55 10.43 -28.30
N PRO A 109 -2.70 11.32 -28.88
CA PRO A 109 -1.41 11.65 -28.31
C PRO A 109 -1.50 12.33 -26.93
N TYR A 110 -2.64 12.98 -26.64
CA TYR A 110 -2.86 13.55 -25.31
C TYR A 110 -3.07 12.47 -24.26
N TYR A 111 -3.89 11.47 -24.55
CA TYR A 111 -4.19 10.40 -23.58
C TYR A 111 -3.05 9.39 -23.45
N GLU A 112 -2.24 9.18 -24.48
CA GLU A 112 -1.04 8.35 -24.42
C GLU A 112 -0.03 8.85 -23.38
N LYS A 113 0.02 10.17 -23.09
CA LYS A 113 0.88 10.73 -22.02
C LYS A 113 0.55 10.21 -20.63
N PHE A 114 -0.67 9.71 -20.42
CA PHE A 114 -1.13 9.12 -19.16
C PHE A 114 -1.03 7.59 -19.16
N GLY A 115 -0.40 7.01 -20.19
CA GLY A 115 -0.23 5.57 -20.32
C GLY A 115 -1.43 4.83 -20.91
N LEU A 116 -2.47 5.57 -21.40
CA LEU A 116 -3.54 4.91 -22.14
C LEU A 116 -3.02 4.44 -23.51
N VAL A 117 -3.42 3.24 -23.91
CA VAL A 117 -3.06 2.63 -25.18
C VAL A 117 -4.26 2.69 -26.13
N ASN A 118 -4.03 3.10 -27.37
CA ASN A 118 -5.04 3.08 -28.40
C ASN A 118 -5.33 1.63 -28.83
N SER A 119 -6.54 1.17 -28.56
CA SER A 119 -7.02 -0.18 -28.90
C SER A 119 -7.71 -0.27 -30.25
N GLY A 120 -7.72 0.85 -30.99
CA GLY A 120 -8.32 0.91 -32.32
C GLY A 120 -9.63 1.70 -32.36
N LYS A 121 -10.28 1.62 -33.52
CA LYS A 121 -11.54 2.31 -33.76
C LYS A 121 -12.66 1.73 -32.92
N SER A 122 -13.32 2.56 -32.13
CA SER A 122 -14.47 2.17 -31.32
C SER A 122 -15.68 1.79 -32.14
N SER A 123 -16.49 0.90 -31.60
CA SER A 123 -17.83 0.62 -32.15
C SER A 123 -18.86 1.69 -31.79
N SER A 124 -18.53 2.65 -30.93
CA SER A 124 -19.41 3.75 -30.57
C SER A 124 -19.67 4.68 -31.76
N THR A 125 -20.93 5.04 -31.94
CA THR A 125 -21.38 6.03 -32.92
C THR A 125 -21.93 7.29 -32.27
N HIS A 126 -21.66 7.47 -30.99
CA HIS A 126 -22.14 8.59 -30.18
C HIS A 126 -21.84 9.95 -30.86
N GLY A 127 -22.82 10.79 -30.95
CA GLY A 127 -22.69 12.08 -31.60
C GLY A 127 -22.41 12.02 -33.13
N ASN A 128 -22.60 10.87 -33.78
CA ASN A 128 -22.30 10.63 -35.20
C ASN A 128 -20.82 10.93 -35.54
N ALA A 129 -19.90 10.67 -34.61
CA ALA A 129 -18.48 10.88 -34.74
C ALA A 129 -17.70 9.56 -34.81
N VAL A 130 -16.43 9.62 -35.24
CA VAL A 130 -15.50 8.50 -35.18
C VAL A 130 -14.74 8.58 -33.86
N TRP A 131 -14.80 7.49 -33.11
CA TRP A 131 -14.16 7.36 -31.82
C TRP A 131 -13.08 6.28 -31.84
N TYR A 132 -12.10 6.40 -30.95
CA TYR A 132 -11.05 5.44 -30.70
C TYR A 132 -11.08 5.02 -29.23
N ASP A 133 -11.01 3.72 -28.97
CA ASP A 133 -10.97 3.18 -27.63
C ASP A 133 -9.56 3.33 -27.05
N MET A 134 -9.45 3.98 -25.92
CA MET A 134 -8.22 4.18 -25.19
C MET A 134 -8.32 3.45 -23.85
N ILE A 135 -7.37 2.56 -23.56
CA ILE A 135 -7.39 1.73 -22.37
C ILE A 135 -6.08 1.90 -21.61
N LEU A 136 -6.17 2.17 -20.32
CA LEU A 136 -5.08 2.07 -19.37
C LEU A 136 -5.34 0.83 -18.52
N HIS A 137 -4.57 -0.21 -18.74
CA HIS A 137 -4.53 -1.33 -17.80
C HIS A 137 -3.70 -0.90 -16.59
N PHE A 138 -4.29 -0.99 -15.42
CA PHE A 138 -3.48 -0.96 -14.23
C PHE A 138 -2.80 -2.33 -14.22
N GLU A 139 -1.50 -2.34 -14.39
CA GLU A 139 -0.77 -3.54 -14.07
C GLU A 139 -1.29 -3.96 -12.70
N GLU A 140 -1.73 -5.21 -12.55
CA GLU A 140 -1.76 -5.79 -11.22
C GLU A 140 -0.39 -5.44 -10.68
N GLU A 141 -0.34 -4.41 -9.81
CA GLU A 141 0.89 -4.19 -9.08
C GLU A 141 1.24 -5.59 -8.63
N ARG A 142 2.35 -6.09 -9.09
CA ARG A 142 3.00 -7.24 -8.48
C ARG A 142 3.37 -6.76 -7.08
N VAL A 143 2.34 -6.63 -6.24
CA VAL A 143 2.46 -6.39 -4.81
C VAL A 143 3.36 -7.47 -4.20
N GLU A 144 3.50 -8.60 -4.88
CA GLU A 144 4.50 -9.63 -4.57
C GLU A 144 5.95 -9.22 -4.90
N GLN A 145 6.20 -8.20 -5.73
CA GLN A 145 7.58 -7.80 -6.10
C GLN A 145 8.04 -6.45 -5.56
N MET A 146 7.19 -5.65 -4.91
CA MET A 146 7.59 -4.40 -4.25
C MET A 146 7.39 -4.40 -2.74
N ASN A 147 6.72 -5.39 -2.15
CA ASN A 147 6.88 -5.66 -0.73
C ASN A 147 8.12 -6.53 -0.58
N PRO A 148 9.21 -6.01 -0.02
CA PRO A 148 10.34 -6.86 0.30
C PRO A 148 9.80 -8.02 1.15
N LYS A 149 10.20 -9.25 0.80
CA LYS A 149 9.88 -10.41 1.63
C LYS A 149 10.29 -10.07 3.06
N ILE A 150 9.33 -10.02 3.97
CA ILE A 150 9.61 -9.71 5.38
C ILE A 150 9.87 -11.02 6.10
N ILE A 151 10.97 -11.09 6.84
CA ILE A 151 11.34 -12.26 7.63
C ILE A 151 11.57 -11.84 9.08
N LEU A 152 10.88 -12.48 10.01
CA LEU A 152 11.15 -12.37 11.44
C LEU A 152 12.23 -13.38 11.83
N ALA A 153 13.41 -12.91 12.19
CA ALA A 153 14.53 -13.71 12.67
C ALA A 153 14.35 -14.08 14.14
N SER A 154 13.35 -14.91 14.45
CA SER A 154 13.02 -15.31 15.82
C SER A 154 12.29 -16.65 15.86
N GLN A 155 12.54 -17.42 16.94
CA GLN A 155 11.80 -18.65 17.26
C GLN A 155 10.64 -18.40 18.23
N SER A 156 10.44 -17.17 18.70
CA SER A 156 9.43 -16.86 19.72
C SER A 156 8.03 -16.77 19.12
N PRO A 157 7.07 -17.66 19.50
CA PRO A 157 5.69 -17.56 19.06
C PRO A 157 5.06 -16.21 19.39
N ARG A 158 5.34 -15.67 20.58
CA ARG A 158 4.83 -14.37 21.02
C ARG A 158 5.25 -13.21 20.12
N ARG A 159 6.50 -13.21 19.64
CA ARG A 159 6.99 -12.17 18.70
C ARG A 159 6.28 -12.28 17.35
N SER A 160 6.05 -13.51 16.88
CA SER A 160 5.27 -13.76 15.67
C SER A 160 3.83 -13.28 15.82
N GLU A 161 3.17 -13.55 16.93
CA GLU A 161 1.82 -13.06 17.23
C GLU A 161 1.78 -11.53 17.26
N LEU A 162 2.71 -10.87 17.94
CA LEU A 162 2.78 -9.42 18.01
C LEU A 162 3.02 -8.79 16.63
N LEU A 163 3.93 -9.35 15.85
CA LEU A 163 4.20 -8.83 14.49
C LEU A 163 2.99 -9.00 13.58
N SER A 164 2.21 -10.08 13.74
CA SER A 164 1.00 -10.34 12.95
C SER A 164 -0.11 -9.30 13.14
N LEU A 165 -0.07 -8.54 14.23
CA LEU A 165 -0.99 -7.42 14.47
C LEU A 165 -0.69 -6.22 13.56
N CYS A 166 0.56 -6.09 13.12
CA CYS A 166 1.04 -4.97 12.30
C CYS A 166 1.24 -5.36 10.83
N ILE A 167 1.72 -6.58 10.59
CA ILE A 167 2.12 -7.07 9.26
C ILE A 167 1.44 -8.42 9.01
N LYS A 168 0.64 -8.52 7.96
CA LYS A 168 -0.11 -9.74 7.63
C LYS A 168 0.74 -10.83 6.99
N ASN A 169 1.72 -10.44 6.15
CA ASN A 169 2.52 -11.37 5.36
C ASN A 169 4.00 -11.26 5.74
N PHE A 170 4.49 -12.20 6.52
CA PHE A 170 5.92 -12.36 6.82
C PHE A 170 6.24 -13.85 7.01
N ALA A 171 7.51 -14.20 6.78
CA ALA A 171 8.04 -15.52 7.12
C ALA A 171 8.70 -15.48 8.50
N VAL A 172 8.79 -16.62 9.16
CA VAL A 172 9.55 -16.79 10.40
C VAL A 172 10.72 -17.72 10.10
N GLN A 173 11.93 -17.28 10.42
CA GLN A 173 13.15 -18.08 10.27
C GLN A 173 14.01 -17.94 11.53
N ALA A 174 14.42 -19.07 12.09
CA ALA A 174 15.31 -19.08 13.24
C ALA A 174 16.71 -18.66 12.82
N ALA A 175 17.32 -17.75 13.57
CA ALA A 175 18.74 -17.43 13.41
C ALA A 175 19.58 -18.34 14.29
N ASP A 176 20.62 -18.93 13.70
CA ASP A 176 21.63 -19.71 14.41
C ASP A 176 22.83 -18.82 14.72
N ILE A 177 22.89 -18.32 15.95
CA ILE A 177 23.98 -17.49 16.48
C ILE A 177 24.40 -17.98 17.87
N ASP A 178 25.66 -17.78 18.22
CA ASP A 178 26.16 -18.05 19.56
C ASP A 178 25.82 -16.90 20.52
N GLU A 179 24.54 -16.89 21.00
CA GLU A 179 24.04 -15.87 21.93
C GLU A 179 24.94 -15.72 23.15
N LYS A 180 25.48 -16.85 23.65
CA LYS A 180 26.31 -16.88 24.88
C LYS A 180 27.67 -16.21 24.66
N ALA A 181 28.34 -16.50 23.56
CA ALA A 181 29.63 -15.83 23.24
C ALA A 181 29.45 -14.32 23.07
N ILE A 182 28.34 -13.87 22.48
CA ILE A 182 28.03 -12.44 22.34
C ILE A 182 27.81 -11.81 23.72
N GLU A 183 27.02 -12.45 24.58
CA GLU A 183 26.76 -11.98 25.96
C GLU A 183 28.05 -11.87 26.75
N GLU A 184 28.90 -12.93 26.78
CA GLU A 184 30.17 -12.96 27.48
C GLU A 184 31.12 -11.84 27.00
N ARG A 185 31.16 -11.57 25.71
CA ARG A 185 31.96 -10.48 25.13
C ARG A 185 31.48 -9.12 25.59
N ILE A 186 30.18 -8.81 25.48
CA ILE A 186 29.62 -7.52 25.86
C ILE A 186 29.79 -7.28 27.37
N LEU A 187 29.55 -8.27 28.21
CA LEU A 187 29.75 -8.14 29.65
C LEU A 187 31.22 -7.93 30.03
N ALA A 188 32.16 -8.50 29.26
CA ALA A 188 33.60 -8.28 29.49
C ALA A 188 34.06 -6.91 29.05
N GLU A 189 33.46 -6.33 27.99
CA GLU A 189 33.79 -5.02 27.44
C GLU A 189 33.14 -3.86 28.23
N ALA A 190 32.07 -4.11 28.97
CA ALA A 190 31.25 -3.10 29.67
C ALA A 190 32.02 -2.28 30.75
N GLY A 191 33.09 -2.83 31.32
CA GLY A 191 33.94 -2.09 32.25
C GLY A 191 33.19 -1.51 33.46
N GLN A 192 33.06 -0.17 33.53
CA GLN A 192 32.32 0.58 34.54
C GLN A 192 31.00 1.19 34.04
N ASP A 193 30.55 0.77 32.86
CA ASP A 193 29.33 1.31 32.28
C ASP A 193 28.10 0.93 33.12
N PRO A 194 27.06 1.79 33.15
CA PRO A 194 25.84 1.46 33.85
C PRO A 194 25.24 0.15 33.30
N PHE A 195 24.85 -0.75 34.19
CA PHE A 195 24.35 -2.07 33.82
C PHE A 195 23.17 -2.04 32.85
N VAL A 196 22.34 -1.01 32.90
CA VAL A 196 21.23 -0.80 31.95
C VAL A 196 21.74 -0.52 30.55
N GLU A 197 22.83 0.21 30.39
CA GLU A 197 23.45 0.51 29.07
C GLU A 197 24.04 -0.78 28.49
N THR A 198 24.73 -1.56 29.28
CA THR A 198 25.26 -2.88 28.88
C THR A 198 24.15 -3.84 28.45
N ALA A 199 23.06 -3.89 29.19
CA ALA A 199 21.93 -4.75 28.84
C ALA A 199 21.19 -4.26 27.57
N THR A 200 21.15 -2.95 27.34
CA THR A 200 20.62 -2.35 26.12
C THR A 200 21.49 -2.72 24.92
N GLU A 201 22.81 -2.54 25.02
CA GLU A 201 23.76 -2.97 23.99
C GLU A 201 23.64 -4.45 23.65
N LEU A 202 23.47 -5.28 24.68
CA LEU A 202 23.29 -6.74 24.50
C LEU A 202 22.08 -7.07 23.65
N VAL A 203 20.88 -6.54 23.98
CA VAL A 203 19.66 -6.87 23.24
C VAL A 203 19.66 -6.32 21.83
N GLU A 204 20.24 -5.15 21.60
CA GLU A 204 20.40 -4.55 20.27
C GLU A 204 21.38 -5.35 19.42
N THR A 205 22.51 -5.77 20.01
CA THR A 205 23.52 -6.58 19.30
C THR A 205 22.97 -7.94 18.94
N LEU A 206 22.30 -8.64 19.87
CA LEU A 206 21.65 -9.92 19.60
C LEU A 206 20.59 -9.81 18.51
N ALA A 207 19.75 -8.77 18.55
CA ALA A 207 18.75 -8.52 17.51
C ALA A 207 19.39 -8.30 16.15
N ARG A 208 20.45 -7.49 16.07
CA ARG A 208 21.20 -7.19 14.85
C ARG A 208 21.90 -8.41 14.27
N GLU A 209 22.57 -9.19 15.09
CA GLU A 209 23.26 -10.42 14.63
C GLU A 209 22.26 -11.46 14.12
N LYS A 210 21.11 -11.64 14.78
CA LYS A 210 20.03 -12.50 14.27
C LYS A 210 19.53 -12.05 12.91
N ALA A 211 19.30 -10.75 12.74
CA ALA A 211 18.88 -10.21 11.46
C ALA A 211 19.95 -10.38 10.39
N ALA A 212 21.22 -10.13 10.72
CA ALA A 212 22.34 -10.21 9.78
C ALA A 212 22.56 -11.62 9.23
N VAL A 213 22.47 -12.65 10.06
CA VAL A 213 22.61 -14.05 9.63
C VAL A 213 21.51 -14.41 8.63
N ILE A 214 20.27 -14.13 8.93
CA ILE A 214 19.13 -14.42 8.05
C ILE A 214 19.18 -13.59 6.76
N HIS A 215 19.63 -12.34 6.84
CA HIS A 215 19.76 -11.46 5.65
C HIS A 215 20.83 -11.95 4.67
N ARG A 216 21.94 -12.55 5.14
CA ARG A 216 22.94 -13.15 4.25
C ARG A 216 22.38 -14.26 3.36
N GLU A 217 21.39 -15.01 3.87
CA GLU A 217 20.70 -16.05 3.12
C GLU A 217 19.54 -15.53 2.27
N ASN A 218 19.03 -14.34 2.58
CA ASN A 218 17.86 -13.72 1.96
C ASN A 218 18.13 -12.24 1.64
N SER A 219 19.08 -11.94 0.77
CA SER A 219 19.59 -10.59 0.49
C SER A 219 18.51 -9.59 0.00
N GLU A 220 17.45 -10.08 -0.63
CA GLU A 220 16.32 -9.28 -1.12
C GLU A 220 15.21 -9.09 -0.06
N ALA A 221 15.37 -9.69 1.13
CA ALA A 221 14.37 -9.61 2.18
C ALA A 221 14.67 -8.48 3.18
N MET A 222 13.63 -7.87 3.70
CA MET A 222 13.68 -7.08 4.93
C MET A 222 13.65 -8.05 6.11
N VAL A 223 14.69 -8.04 6.92
CA VAL A 223 14.78 -8.95 8.07
C VAL A 223 14.64 -8.17 9.37
N ILE A 224 13.71 -8.62 10.22
CA ILE A 224 13.47 -8.07 11.55
C ILE A 224 14.08 -9.02 12.56
N GLY A 225 15.16 -8.61 13.22
CA GLY A 225 15.71 -9.30 14.38
C GLY A 225 15.08 -8.76 15.66
N SER A 226 14.99 -9.58 16.69
CA SER A 226 14.57 -9.11 18.01
C SER A 226 15.14 -9.98 19.11
N ASP A 227 15.54 -9.34 20.20
CA ASP A 227 15.92 -10.03 21.44
C ASP A 227 15.34 -9.36 22.68
N THR A 228 15.21 -10.13 23.78
CA THR A 228 14.60 -9.61 25.03
C THR A 228 15.30 -10.21 26.21
N VAL A 229 15.71 -9.36 27.16
CA VAL A 229 16.27 -9.76 28.45
C VAL A 229 15.45 -9.20 29.60
N VAL A 230 15.46 -9.91 30.72
CA VAL A 230 14.89 -9.47 32.00
C VAL A 230 16.02 -9.08 32.93
N MET A 231 15.95 -7.89 33.48
CA MET A 231 16.94 -7.43 34.46
C MET A 231 16.33 -7.41 35.85
N LEU A 232 17.03 -8.02 36.79
CA LEU A 232 16.73 -7.91 38.22
C LEU A 232 17.98 -7.49 38.97
N ASP A 233 17.93 -6.33 39.58
CA ASP A 233 19.10 -5.69 40.19
C ASP A 233 20.23 -5.54 39.12
N GLU A 234 21.43 -6.00 39.35
CA GLU A 234 22.55 -6.03 38.40
C GLU A 234 22.75 -7.40 37.74
N LYS A 235 21.65 -8.11 37.44
CA LYS A 235 21.68 -9.43 36.78
C LYS A 235 20.75 -9.49 35.60
N ILE A 236 21.26 -10.07 34.53
CA ILE A 236 20.45 -10.44 33.37
C ILE A 236 19.94 -11.88 33.61
N LEU A 237 18.62 -12.03 33.47
CA LEU A 237 17.95 -13.33 33.49
C LEU A 237 17.66 -13.73 32.05
N GLY A 238 18.36 -14.74 31.57
CA GLY A 238 18.19 -15.30 30.23
C GLY A 238 17.03 -16.30 30.16
N LYS A 239 17.11 -17.20 29.19
CA LYS A 239 16.17 -18.33 29.09
C LYS A 239 16.52 -19.39 30.12
N PRO A 240 15.54 -19.91 30.91
CA PRO A 240 15.81 -20.97 31.83
C PRO A 240 16.28 -22.25 31.11
N VAL A 241 17.23 -22.94 31.70
CA VAL A 241 17.78 -24.20 31.13
C VAL A 241 16.90 -25.40 31.42
N ASP A 242 16.15 -25.36 32.52
CA ASP A 242 15.22 -26.40 32.94
C ASP A 242 14.08 -25.82 33.81
N GLU A 243 13.18 -26.69 34.26
CA GLU A 243 12.04 -26.31 35.10
C GLU A 243 12.47 -25.79 36.50
N ALA A 244 13.53 -26.35 37.07
CA ALA A 244 14.05 -25.92 38.36
C ALA A 244 14.65 -24.51 38.28
N ASP A 245 15.37 -24.22 37.21
CA ASP A 245 15.93 -22.91 36.93
C ASP A 245 14.80 -21.89 36.66
N ALA A 246 13.79 -22.25 35.85
CA ALA A 246 12.60 -21.41 35.64
C ALA A 246 11.89 -21.04 36.95
N TYR A 247 11.73 -22.02 37.85
CA TYR A 247 11.15 -21.80 39.15
C TYR A 247 12.00 -20.87 40.03
N ALA A 248 13.33 -21.05 40.02
CA ALA A 248 14.25 -20.19 40.76
C ALA A 248 14.22 -18.72 40.24
N MET A 249 14.20 -18.54 38.93
CA MET A 249 14.07 -17.21 38.29
C MET A 249 12.75 -16.53 38.67
N LEU A 250 11.61 -17.22 38.53
CA LEU A 250 10.29 -16.69 38.92
C LEU A 250 10.23 -16.31 40.38
N ARG A 251 10.82 -17.14 41.24
CA ARG A 251 10.89 -16.86 42.69
C ARG A 251 11.77 -15.66 43.00
N ALA A 252 12.86 -15.47 42.28
CA ALA A 252 13.73 -14.29 42.41
C ALA A 252 13.03 -12.99 42.01
N LEU A 253 12.16 -13.05 41.01
CA LEU A 253 11.36 -11.90 40.53
C LEU A 253 10.17 -11.56 41.43
N ALA A 254 9.66 -12.56 42.17
CA ALA A 254 8.44 -12.42 42.96
C ALA A 254 8.57 -11.34 44.03
N GLY A 255 7.64 -10.34 43.99
CA GLY A 255 7.60 -9.23 44.94
C GLY A 255 8.68 -8.15 44.71
N LYS A 256 9.42 -8.23 43.62
CA LYS A 256 10.44 -7.25 43.25
C LYS A 256 10.09 -6.51 41.96
N THR A 257 10.57 -5.28 41.87
CA THR A 257 10.57 -4.53 40.60
C THR A 257 11.71 -5.03 39.71
N HIS A 258 11.43 -5.28 38.46
CA HIS A 258 12.42 -5.69 37.45
C HIS A 258 12.18 -4.94 36.16
N SER A 259 13.16 -4.89 35.30
CA SER A 259 13.09 -4.26 33.98
C SER A 259 13.11 -5.33 32.89
N VAL A 260 12.38 -5.07 31.81
CA VAL A 260 12.41 -5.89 30.60
C VAL A 260 12.85 -5.00 29.46
N LEU A 261 13.95 -5.37 28.81
CA LEU A 261 14.48 -4.65 27.64
C LEU A 261 14.31 -5.52 26.39
N THR A 262 13.88 -4.88 25.31
CA THR A 262 13.76 -5.53 24.01
C THR A 262 14.50 -4.72 22.97
N GLY A 263 15.46 -5.33 22.28
CA GLY A 263 16.11 -4.82 21.10
C GLY A 263 15.40 -5.32 19.83
N VAL A 264 15.28 -4.45 18.82
CA VAL A 264 14.70 -4.76 17.51
C VAL A 264 15.60 -4.22 16.41
#